data_84536893398e79739406b4f76b22a0fb
#
_entry.id   84536893398e79739406b4f76b22a0fb
#
_cell.length_a   1.000
_cell.length_b   1.000
_cell.length_c   1.000
_cell.angle_alpha   90.00
_cell.angle_beta   90.00
_cell.angle_gamma   90.00
#
_symmetry.space_group_name_H-M   'P 1'
#
loop_
_entity.id
_entity.type
_entity.pdbx_description
1 polymer ?
#
loop_
_entity_poly.entity_id
_entity_poly.type
_entity_poly.pdbx_seq_one_letter_code
_entity_poly.pdbx_strand_id
1 'polypeptide(L)'
;MSRSAKVVSLAVFAPALVAACATIMHGTSQQVGINSQPPGATVSVDSQPLGATPVVANLARKKSHRITVTMPGYEPFAMVTTRKTSGWVWGNIVFGGLIGLVVDASTGGLYDVRPEQVNAQLARTGASGTMRDGTIYVFLVQEADPSWVKIGQLKPVEQH
;
A
#
# COMPACT_ATOMS: atom_id res chain seq x y z
N MET A 1 54.13 -11.23 -6.59
CA MET A 1 52.81 -10.52 -6.78
C MET A 1 53.08 -9.03 -6.68
N SER A 2 52.89 -8.34 -7.80
CA SER A 2 53.23 -6.90 -7.94
C SER A 2 52.35 -6.03 -7.04
N ARG A 3 52.91 -4.94 -6.50
CA ARG A 3 52.17 -3.92 -5.74
C ARG A 3 50.97 -3.36 -6.49
N SER A 4 51.10 -3.27 -7.81
CA SER A 4 50.02 -2.84 -8.72
C SER A 4 48.79 -3.76 -8.70
N ALA A 5 49.00 -5.09 -8.64
CA ALA A 5 47.88 -6.06 -8.58
C ALA A 5 47.08 -5.96 -7.28
N LYS A 6 47.75 -5.64 -6.18
CA LYS A 6 47.07 -5.45 -4.87
C LYS A 6 46.24 -4.16 -4.84
N VAL A 7 46.72 -3.08 -5.47
CA VAL A 7 46.01 -1.80 -5.54
C VAL A 7 44.77 -1.92 -6.44
N VAL A 8 44.89 -2.59 -7.59
CA VAL A 8 43.79 -2.83 -8.49
C VAL A 8 42.71 -3.70 -7.83
N SER A 9 43.11 -4.75 -7.09
CA SER A 9 42.18 -5.62 -6.37
C SER A 9 41.41 -4.87 -5.27
N LEU A 10 42.08 -3.97 -4.56
CA LEU A 10 41.46 -3.15 -3.50
C LEU A 10 40.51 -2.09 -4.10
N ALA A 11 40.86 -1.49 -5.25
CA ALA A 11 40.05 -0.51 -5.95
C ALA A 11 38.77 -1.09 -6.56
N VAL A 12 38.74 -2.37 -6.90
CA VAL A 12 37.55 -3.06 -7.41
C VAL A 12 36.63 -3.54 -6.25
N PHE A 13 37.20 -3.88 -5.10
CA PHE A 13 36.42 -4.39 -3.96
C PHE A 13 35.76 -3.27 -3.12
N ALA A 14 36.33 -2.09 -3.08
CA ALA A 14 35.80 -0.96 -2.33
C ALA A 14 34.38 -0.49 -2.79
N PRO A 15 34.08 -0.34 -4.10
CA PRO A 15 32.77 0.06 -4.55
C PRO A 15 31.69 -1.03 -4.36
N ALA A 16 32.06 -2.33 -4.32
CA ALA A 16 31.14 -3.41 -4.06
C ALA A 16 30.58 -3.41 -2.64
N LEU A 17 31.38 -2.97 -1.65
CA LEU A 17 30.94 -2.83 -0.27
C LEU A 17 29.98 -1.66 -0.05
N VAL A 18 30.13 -0.58 -0.80
CA VAL A 18 29.26 0.61 -0.70
C VAL A 18 27.89 0.34 -1.34
N ALA A 19 27.83 -0.44 -2.43
CA ALA A 19 26.59 -0.81 -3.08
C ALA A 19 25.70 -1.72 -2.21
N ALA A 20 26.28 -2.52 -1.30
CA ALA A 20 25.55 -3.36 -0.37
C ALA A 20 24.80 -2.56 0.72
N CYS A 21 25.24 -1.34 1.04
CA CYS A 21 24.66 -0.54 2.13
C CYS A 21 23.27 0.01 1.80
N ALA A 22 22.94 0.32 0.55
CA ALA A 22 21.66 0.90 0.18
C ALA A 22 20.50 -0.09 0.34
N THR A 23 20.68 -1.33 -0.05
CA THR A 23 19.68 -2.39 0.10
C THR A 23 19.44 -2.76 1.56
N ILE A 24 20.47 -2.63 2.41
CA ILE A 24 20.38 -2.89 3.86
C ILE A 24 19.55 -1.79 4.56
N MET A 25 19.68 -0.53 4.14
CA MET A 25 19.01 0.60 4.79
C MET A 25 17.52 0.71 4.47
N HIS A 26 17.09 0.37 3.27
CA HIS A 26 15.70 0.56 2.83
C HIS A 26 14.88 -0.74 2.75
N GLY A 27 15.55 -1.88 2.62
CA GLY A 27 14.95 -3.20 2.49
C GLY A 27 14.11 -3.37 1.20
N THR A 28 13.72 -4.60 0.92
CA THR A 28 12.90 -4.98 -0.25
C THR A 28 11.41 -5.02 0.07
N SER A 29 11.05 -4.84 1.34
CA SER A 29 9.68 -4.88 1.84
C SER A 29 9.39 -3.68 2.75
N GLN A 30 8.11 -3.40 2.93
CA GLN A 30 7.60 -2.31 3.77
C GLN A 30 6.47 -2.81 4.64
N GLN A 31 6.46 -2.38 5.89
CA GLN A 31 5.35 -2.62 6.79
C GLN A 31 4.23 -1.63 6.52
N VAL A 32 3.01 -2.15 6.37
CA VAL A 32 1.78 -1.37 6.18
C VAL A 32 0.81 -1.75 7.26
N GLY A 33 0.40 -0.78 8.08
CA GLY A 33 -0.63 -0.96 9.10
C GLY A 33 -2.01 -1.04 8.47
N ILE A 34 -2.82 -2.03 8.86
CA ILE A 34 -4.19 -2.21 8.38
C ILE A 34 -5.13 -2.21 9.57
N ASN A 35 -6.00 -1.21 9.60
CA ASN A 35 -7.04 -1.04 10.60
C ASN A 35 -8.42 -1.09 9.95
N SER A 36 -9.44 -1.41 10.70
CA SER A 36 -10.84 -1.31 10.26
C SER A 36 -11.74 -0.71 11.32
N GLN A 37 -12.86 -0.18 10.85
CA GLN A 37 -13.96 0.28 11.69
C GLN A 37 -15.25 -0.43 11.20
N PRO A 38 -15.83 -1.37 11.99
CA PRO A 38 -15.39 -1.82 13.31
C PRO A 38 -14.10 -2.67 13.26
N PRO A 39 -13.39 -2.82 14.39
CA PRO A 39 -12.19 -3.66 14.48
C PRO A 39 -12.55 -5.15 14.45
N GLY A 40 -11.53 -6.00 14.22
CA GLY A 40 -11.71 -7.46 14.20
C GLY A 40 -12.10 -8.02 12.83
N ALA A 41 -12.05 -7.20 11.77
CA ALA A 41 -12.31 -7.66 10.40
C ALA A 41 -11.16 -8.54 9.87
N THR A 42 -11.47 -9.56 9.10
CA THR A 42 -10.50 -10.44 8.45
C THR A 42 -9.81 -9.71 7.31
N VAL A 43 -8.48 -9.74 7.31
CA VAL A 43 -7.63 -9.14 6.28
C VAL A 43 -7.01 -10.22 5.43
N SER A 44 -7.06 -10.04 4.12
CA SER A 44 -6.28 -10.80 3.14
C SER A 44 -5.48 -9.88 2.24
N VAL A 45 -4.27 -10.32 1.89
CA VAL A 45 -3.37 -9.62 0.96
C VAL A 45 -3.04 -10.56 -0.18
N ASP A 46 -3.26 -10.12 -1.42
CA ASP A 46 -3.07 -10.94 -2.63
C ASP A 46 -3.79 -12.31 -2.51
N SER A 47 -4.98 -12.32 -1.91
CA SER A 47 -5.79 -13.52 -1.62
C SER A 47 -5.21 -14.44 -0.54
N GLN A 48 -4.13 -14.06 0.14
CA GLN A 48 -3.60 -14.81 1.28
C GLN A 48 -4.13 -14.23 2.59
N PRO A 49 -4.70 -15.04 3.49
CA PRO A 49 -5.17 -14.56 4.78
C PRO A 49 -3.99 -14.10 5.64
N LEU A 50 -4.13 -12.92 6.24
CA LEU A 50 -3.11 -12.32 7.10
C LEU A 50 -3.50 -12.36 8.58
N GLY A 51 -4.78 -12.15 8.89
CA GLY A 51 -5.29 -12.10 10.26
C GLY A 51 -6.45 -11.13 10.39
N ALA A 52 -6.74 -10.72 11.63
CA ALA A 52 -7.80 -9.76 11.95
C ALA A 52 -7.22 -8.38 12.26
N THR A 53 -7.97 -7.33 11.95
CA THR A 53 -7.58 -5.94 12.25
C THR A 53 -7.63 -5.65 13.76
N PRO A 54 -6.67 -4.86 14.32
CA PRO A 54 -5.54 -4.25 13.62
C PRO A 54 -4.40 -5.24 13.34
N VAL A 55 -3.80 -5.19 12.15
CA VAL A 55 -2.70 -6.07 11.74
C VAL A 55 -1.68 -5.31 10.89
N VAL A 56 -0.43 -5.77 10.91
CA VAL A 56 0.64 -5.21 10.08
C VAL A 56 0.99 -6.20 8.97
N ALA A 57 0.90 -5.74 7.73
CA ALA A 57 1.30 -6.48 6.53
C ALA A 57 2.73 -6.13 6.13
N ASN A 58 3.56 -7.13 5.84
CA ASN A 58 4.88 -6.92 5.28
C ASN A 58 4.80 -7.09 3.75
N LEU A 59 4.77 -5.98 3.02
CA LEU A 59 4.52 -5.92 1.58
C LEU A 59 5.79 -5.71 0.79
N ALA A 60 5.99 -6.50 -0.27
CA ALA A 60 7.13 -6.33 -1.16
C ALA A 60 7.03 -5.00 -1.93
N ARG A 61 8.06 -4.14 -1.84
CA ARG A 61 8.08 -2.81 -2.49
C ARG A 61 8.01 -2.89 -4.03
N LYS A 62 8.44 -4.02 -4.60
CA LYS A 62 8.56 -4.21 -6.04
C LYS A 62 7.23 -4.31 -6.78
N LYS A 63 6.14 -4.69 -6.10
CA LYS A 63 4.82 -4.90 -6.72
C LYS A 63 3.69 -4.18 -5.97
N SER A 64 2.58 -3.98 -6.65
CA SER A 64 1.33 -3.56 -6.02
C SER A 64 0.65 -4.76 -5.38
N HIS A 65 -0.06 -4.53 -4.29
CA HIS A 65 -0.75 -5.56 -3.52
C HIS A 65 -2.25 -5.24 -3.45
N ARG A 66 -3.08 -6.26 -3.55
CA ARG A 66 -4.52 -6.16 -3.29
C ARG A 66 -4.77 -6.47 -1.83
N ILE A 67 -5.30 -5.50 -1.09
CA ILE A 67 -5.73 -5.67 0.29
C ILE A 67 -7.24 -5.77 0.29
N THR A 68 -7.77 -6.81 0.93
CA THR A 68 -9.22 -7.02 1.10
C THR A 68 -9.50 -7.18 2.59
N VAL A 69 -10.50 -6.45 3.07
CA VAL A 69 -10.95 -6.50 4.47
C VAL A 69 -12.41 -6.88 4.48
N THR A 70 -12.73 -7.98 5.17
CA THR A 70 -14.08 -8.57 5.20
C THR A 70 -14.55 -8.79 6.63
N MET A 71 -15.82 -8.57 6.87
CA MET A 71 -16.46 -8.84 8.15
C MET A 71 -17.91 -9.28 7.92
N PRO A 72 -18.41 -10.32 8.63
CA PRO A 72 -19.79 -10.74 8.50
C PRO A 72 -20.77 -9.60 8.77
N GLY A 73 -21.76 -9.41 7.89
CA GLY A 73 -22.74 -8.34 7.97
C GLY A 73 -22.26 -6.95 7.52
N TYR A 74 -21.09 -6.90 6.87
CA TYR A 74 -20.51 -5.67 6.30
C TYR A 74 -20.08 -5.89 4.85
N GLU A 75 -20.13 -4.81 4.08
CA GLU A 75 -19.61 -4.78 2.71
C GLU A 75 -18.10 -5.00 2.70
N PRO A 76 -17.57 -5.83 1.79
CA PRO A 76 -16.13 -6.02 1.65
C PRO A 76 -15.44 -4.71 1.23
N PHE A 77 -14.40 -4.33 1.96
CA PHE A 77 -13.51 -3.25 1.54
C PHE A 77 -12.35 -3.85 0.75
N ALA A 78 -12.07 -3.33 -0.43
CA ALA A 78 -10.95 -3.75 -1.25
C ALA A 78 -10.20 -2.55 -1.83
N MET A 79 -8.88 -2.61 -1.78
CA MET A 79 -8.03 -1.60 -2.40
C MET A 79 -6.77 -2.24 -3.00
N VAL A 80 -6.14 -1.52 -3.92
CA VAL A 80 -4.84 -1.89 -4.48
C VAL A 80 -3.82 -0.83 -4.07
N THR A 81 -2.72 -1.27 -3.48
CA THR A 81 -1.60 -0.37 -3.15
C THR A 81 -0.91 0.11 -4.41
N THR A 82 -0.42 1.32 -4.39
CA THR A 82 0.38 1.89 -5.47
C THR A 82 1.85 1.94 -5.08
N ARG A 83 2.73 1.97 -6.08
CA ARG A 83 4.17 2.16 -5.89
C ARG A 83 4.51 3.61 -6.22
N LYS A 84 5.24 4.27 -5.34
CA LYS A 84 5.79 5.60 -5.58
C LYS A 84 7.32 5.49 -5.51
N THR A 85 8.00 6.18 -6.41
CA THR A 85 9.46 6.27 -6.35
C THR A 85 9.86 6.96 -5.05
N SER A 86 10.71 6.32 -4.27
CA SER A 86 11.20 6.87 -3.01
C SER A 86 12.10 8.09 -3.27
N GLY A 87 12.04 9.08 -2.39
CA GLY A 87 12.93 10.25 -2.45
C GLY A 87 14.42 9.89 -2.31
N TRP A 88 14.71 8.71 -1.78
CA TRP A 88 16.06 8.15 -1.65
C TRP A 88 16.77 7.93 -2.99
N VAL A 89 16.05 7.83 -4.10
CA VAL A 89 16.61 7.72 -5.46
C VAL A 89 17.63 8.82 -5.76
N TRP A 90 17.36 10.03 -5.33
CA TRP A 90 18.27 11.16 -5.55
C TRP A 90 19.60 11.02 -4.79
N GLY A 91 19.54 10.48 -3.57
CA GLY A 91 20.73 10.16 -2.81
C GLY A 91 21.58 9.07 -3.48
N ASN A 92 20.95 8.03 -4.01
CA ASN A 92 21.61 6.94 -4.72
C ASN A 92 22.26 7.37 -6.04
N ILE A 93 21.69 8.30 -6.77
CA ILE A 93 22.30 8.85 -7.99
C ILE A 93 23.63 9.54 -7.68
N VAL A 94 23.69 10.24 -6.54
CA VAL A 94 24.89 10.99 -6.15
C VAL A 94 25.98 10.08 -5.58
N PHE A 95 25.63 9.09 -4.78
CA PHE A 95 26.59 8.25 -4.04
C PHE A 95 26.74 6.82 -4.61
N GLY A 96 25.72 6.24 -5.20
CA GLY A 96 25.71 4.87 -5.74
C GLY A 96 25.89 4.76 -7.25
N GLY A 97 25.79 5.88 -7.95
CA GLY A 97 25.88 5.91 -9.42
C GLY A 97 24.83 5.03 -10.13
N LEU A 98 25.06 4.79 -11.42
CA LEU A 98 24.15 4.02 -12.28
C LEU A 98 24.00 2.55 -11.84
N ILE A 99 25.05 1.96 -11.28
CA ILE A 99 25.05 0.55 -10.84
C ILE A 99 24.15 0.38 -9.60
N GLY A 100 24.24 1.28 -8.62
CA GLY A 100 23.35 1.26 -7.44
C GLY A 100 21.88 1.43 -7.83
N LEU A 101 21.60 2.31 -8.78
CA LEU A 101 20.23 2.52 -9.29
C LEU A 101 19.64 1.26 -9.92
N VAL A 102 20.42 0.51 -10.73
CA VAL A 102 19.97 -0.74 -11.37
C VAL A 102 19.69 -1.83 -10.34
N VAL A 103 20.55 -1.96 -9.33
CA VAL A 103 20.35 -2.93 -8.23
C VAL A 103 19.10 -2.60 -7.45
N ASP A 104 18.89 -1.35 -7.04
CA ASP A 104 17.73 -0.94 -6.26
C ASP A 104 16.42 -1.03 -7.07
N ALA A 105 16.45 -0.77 -8.38
CA ALA A 105 15.31 -1.00 -9.27
C ALA A 105 14.95 -2.50 -9.33
N SER A 106 15.95 -3.36 -9.39
CA SER A 106 15.77 -4.82 -9.51
C SER A 106 15.27 -5.44 -8.20
N THR A 107 15.72 -4.94 -7.05
CA THR A 107 15.34 -5.43 -5.72
C THR A 107 14.06 -4.80 -5.16
N GLY A 108 13.68 -3.63 -5.66
CA GLY A 108 12.53 -2.86 -5.18
C GLY A 108 12.86 -1.75 -4.18
N GLY A 109 14.13 -1.57 -3.83
CA GLY A 109 14.58 -0.53 -2.88
C GLY A 109 14.29 0.90 -3.33
N LEU A 110 14.02 1.12 -4.64
CA LEU A 110 13.62 2.42 -5.19
C LEU A 110 12.16 2.81 -4.91
N TYR A 111 11.32 1.89 -4.44
CA TYR A 111 9.88 2.11 -4.37
C TYR A 111 9.38 2.12 -2.94
N ASP A 112 8.39 2.97 -2.69
CA ASP A 112 7.58 2.97 -1.48
C ASP A 112 6.16 2.50 -1.82
N VAL A 113 5.62 1.64 -0.99
CA VAL A 113 4.22 1.20 -1.08
C VAL A 113 3.32 2.25 -0.44
N ARG A 114 2.29 2.68 -1.16
CA ARG A 114 1.32 3.65 -0.67
C ARG A 114 -0.10 3.07 -0.71
N PRO A 115 -0.93 3.39 0.27
CA PRO A 115 -0.66 4.15 1.50
C PRO A 115 0.17 3.36 2.52
N GLU A 116 0.81 4.05 3.46
CA GLU A 116 1.58 3.43 4.57
C GLU A 116 0.65 2.87 5.65
N GLN A 117 -0.56 3.39 5.73
CA GLN A 117 -1.63 2.90 6.60
C GLN A 117 -2.93 2.79 5.84
N VAL A 118 -3.66 1.71 6.09
CA VAL A 118 -5.00 1.45 5.55
C VAL A 118 -5.99 1.52 6.70
N ASN A 119 -6.96 2.41 6.60
CA ASN A 119 -8.06 2.52 7.55
C ASN A 119 -9.35 2.18 6.81
N ALA A 120 -9.74 0.91 6.83
CA ALA A 120 -10.93 0.41 6.17
C ALA A 120 -12.17 0.78 6.97
N GLN A 121 -13.03 1.63 6.42
CA GLN A 121 -14.36 1.89 6.97
C GLN A 121 -15.36 0.92 6.35
N LEU A 122 -15.86 -0.02 7.13
CA LEU A 122 -16.78 -1.04 6.66
C LEU A 122 -18.22 -0.54 6.83
N ALA A 123 -18.98 -0.50 5.73
CA ALA A 123 -20.39 -0.23 5.76
C ALA A 123 -21.18 -1.51 6.06
N ARG A 124 -22.23 -1.45 6.86
CA ARG A 124 -23.12 -2.60 7.07
C ARG A 124 -23.81 -2.96 5.77
N THR A 125 -23.87 -4.25 5.47
CA THR A 125 -24.63 -4.77 4.32
C THR A 125 -26.08 -4.31 4.43
N GLY A 126 -26.60 -3.65 3.38
CA GLY A 126 -27.97 -3.10 3.38
C GLY A 126 -28.12 -1.74 4.05
N ALA A 127 -27.07 -1.13 4.58
CA ALA A 127 -27.12 0.23 5.13
C ALA A 127 -27.03 1.25 3.97
N SER A 128 -28.16 1.82 3.56
CA SER A 128 -28.17 2.96 2.64
C SER A 128 -28.18 4.28 3.43
N GLY A 129 -27.17 5.08 3.20
CA GLY A 129 -27.10 6.45 3.68
C GLY A 129 -26.84 6.59 5.18
N THR A 130 -25.61 6.87 5.56
CA THR A 130 -25.27 7.29 6.92
C THR A 130 -24.81 8.75 6.86
N MET A 131 -25.46 9.61 7.66
CA MET A 131 -24.92 10.93 7.96
C MET A 131 -23.76 10.79 8.94
N ARG A 132 -22.56 11.19 8.55
CA ARG A 132 -21.40 11.26 9.42
C ARG A 132 -20.70 12.58 9.18
N ASP A 133 -20.43 13.31 10.25
CA ASP A 133 -19.72 14.62 10.21
C ASP A 133 -20.32 15.64 9.21
N GLY A 134 -21.66 15.68 9.09
CA GLY A 134 -22.36 16.59 8.17
C GLY A 134 -22.28 16.18 6.69
N THR A 135 -21.68 15.04 6.35
CA THR A 135 -21.61 14.51 5.01
C THR A 135 -22.60 13.36 4.81
N ILE A 136 -23.41 13.43 3.75
CA ILE A 136 -24.35 12.38 3.37
C ILE A 136 -23.61 11.40 2.43
N TYR A 137 -23.44 10.17 2.88
CA TYR A 137 -22.94 9.07 2.04
C TYR A 137 -24.14 8.38 1.39
N VAL A 138 -24.20 8.39 0.07
CA VAL A 138 -25.27 7.74 -0.70
C VAL A 138 -24.76 6.43 -1.27
N PHE A 139 -25.40 5.32 -0.93
CA PHE A 139 -25.12 4.02 -1.51
C PHE A 139 -26.23 3.66 -2.51
N LEU A 140 -25.83 3.27 -3.72
CA LEU A 140 -26.77 2.77 -4.71
C LEU A 140 -27.01 1.28 -4.45
N VAL A 141 -28.23 0.90 -4.13
CA VAL A 141 -28.65 -0.48 -3.93
C VAL A 141 -29.72 -0.83 -4.96
N GLN A 142 -29.74 -2.07 -5.44
CA GLN A 142 -30.73 -2.54 -6.39
C GLN A 142 -32.12 -2.68 -5.76
N GLU A 143 -32.17 -3.03 -4.49
CA GLU A 143 -33.43 -3.23 -3.75
C GLU A 143 -33.31 -2.56 -2.38
N ALA A 144 -34.29 -1.72 -2.04
CA ALA A 144 -34.33 -1.01 -0.79
C ALA A 144 -34.90 -1.92 0.31
N ASP A 145 -34.27 -1.91 1.50
CA ASP A 145 -34.80 -2.61 2.66
C ASP A 145 -36.17 -2.02 3.04
N PRO A 146 -37.20 -2.86 3.28
CA PRO A 146 -38.53 -2.39 3.64
C PRO A 146 -38.59 -1.55 4.93
N SER A 147 -37.59 -1.66 5.79
CA SER A 147 -37.50 -0.89 7.04
C SER A 147 -36.99 0.54 6.83
N TRP A 148 -36.53 0.89 5.63
CA TRP A 148 -35.98 2.23 5.38
C TRP A 148 -37.06 3.30 5.26
N VAL A 149 -36.83 4.42 5.92
CA VAL A 149 -37.67 5.60 5.81
C VAL A 149 -37.17 6.48 4.68
N LYS A 150 -38.04 6.78 3.71
CA LYS A 150 -37.72 7.69 2.61
C LYS A 150 -37.56 9.12 3.15
N ILE A 151 -36.33 9.62 3.13
CA ILE A 151 -36.00 10.98 3.59
C ILE A 151 -35.98 12.03 2.47
N GLY A 152 -35.99 11.61 1.21
CA GLY A 152 -35.99 12.51 0.07
C GLY A 152 -35.95 11.76 -1.26
N GLN A 153 -36.00 12.51 -2.35
CA GLN A 153 -35.85 11.99 -3.72
C GLN A 153 -35.01 12.98 -4.54
N LEU A 154 -33.97 12.48 -5.18
CA LEU A 154 -33.18 13.27 -6.14
C LEU A 154 -34.03 13.53 -7.38
N LYS A 155 -34.12 14.79 -7.80
CA LYS A 155 -34.74 15.14 -9.09
C LYS A 155 -33.65 15.08 -10.17
N PRO A 156 -33.96 14.55 -11.37
CA PRO A 156 -33.04 14.65 -12.49
C PRO A 156 -32.76 16.11 -12.82
N VAL A 157 -31.50 16.45 -13.09
CA VAL A 157 -31.13 17.75 -13.62
C VAL A 157 -31.45 17.69 -15.11
N GLU A 158 -32.40 18.51 -15.57
CA GLU A 158 -32.65 18.68 -17.01
C GLU A 158 -31.39 19.33 -17.61
N GLN A 159 -30.73 18.57 -18.49
CA GLN A 159 -29.61 19.12 -19.27
C GLN A 159 -30.20 20.02 -20.36
N HIS A 160 -29.91 21.32 -20.27
CA HIS A 160 -30.14 22.29 -21.33
C HIS A 160 -29.00 22.25 -22.35
#